data_d8c01a3d5ef29cf800aebebd06847ac9
#
_entry.id   d8c01a3d5ef29cf800aebebd06847ac9
#
_cell.length_a   1.000
_cell.length_b   1.000
_cell.length_c   1.000
_cell.angle_alpha   90.00
_cell.angle_beta   90.00
_cell.angle_gamma   90.00
#
_symmetry.space_group_name_H-M   'P 1'
#
loop_
_entity.id
_entity.type
_entity.pdbx_description
1 polymer ?
#
loop_
_entity_poly.entity_id
_entity_poly.type
_entity_poly.pdbx_seq_one_letter_code
_entity_poly.pdbx_strand_id
1 'polypeptide(L)'
;EDRWPSGAAGGLVTKDEKYRARCLLITTEKDGEVTQNNDSRAEGGRTGNGKLLACYDVILDKDGYLESYKRINENDEAKGTKWYALLEIHGKSSWYNDQAYLDTLSVEAVKKFVEVTHEKYKETVGNEFDKTVPAIFTDEPQFTRKQVFDNSFDTEDVCMPWTDSVEELYKKAYGADI
;
A
#
# COMPACT_ATOMS: atom_id res chain seq x y z
N GLU A 1 6.77 22.16 11.86
CA GLU A 1 6.37 21.19 12.87
C GLU A 1 6.73 19.79 12.40
N ASP A 2 7.62 19.14 13.12
CA ASP A 2 8.23 17.86 12.72
C ASP A 2 7.30 16.65 12.78
N ARG A 3 6.11 16.80 13.31
CA ARG A 3 5.09 15.75 13.44
C ARG A 3 3.81 15.99 12.67
N TRP A 4 3.81 16.96 11.79
CA TRP A 4 2.74 17.07 10.80
C TRP A 4 3.10 16.18 9.62
N PRO A 5 2.65 14.94 9.58
CA PRO A 5 3.19 14.00 8.61
C PRO A 5 2.78 14.41 7.21
N SER A 6 3.79 14.57 6.36
CA SER A 6 3.58 14.66 4.93
C SER A 6 2.74 13.46 4.49
N GLY A 7 1.73 13.68 3.68
CA GLY A 7 0.85 12.61 3.24
C GLY A 7 -0.40 12.36 4.10
N ALA A 8 -0.51 12.91 5.31
CA ALA A 8 -1.74 12.85 6.08
C ALA A 8 -2.61 14.11 5.92
N ALA A 9 -1.98 15.29 5.69
CA ALA A 9 -2.64 16.57 5.40
C ALA A 9 -3.82 16.89 6.33
N GLY A 10 -3.66 16.66 7.64
CA GLY A 10 -4.73 16.86 8.62
C GLY A 10 -5.94 15.93 8.42
N GLY A 11 -5.79 14.83 7.70
CA GLY A 11 -6.87 13.90 7.34
C GLY A 11 -7.80 14.43 6.25
N LEU A 12 -7.53 15.61 5.68
CA LEU A 12 -8.39 16.21 4.64
C LEU A 12 -8.45 15.37 3.37
N VAL A 13 -7.37 14.68 3.03
CA VAL A 13 -7.29 13.78 1.88
C VAL A 13 -7.75 12.38 2.26
N THR A 14 -7.13 11.81 3.29
CA THR A 14 -7.27 10.39 3.64
C THR A 14 -8.53 10.05 4.44
N LYS A 15 -9.40 11.04 4.73
CA LYS A 15 -10.79 10.76 5.13
C LYS A 15 -11.55 9.99 4.06
N ASP A 16 -11.22 10.21 2.78
CA ASP A 16 -11.70 9.39 1.66
C ASP A 16 -10.75 8.20 1.49
N GLU A 17 -11.29 7.00 1.67
CA GLU A 17 -10.53 5.75 1.65
C GLU A 17 -9.81 5.50 0.33
N LYS A 18 -10.36 5.97 -0.78
CA LYS A 18 -9.75 5.82 -2.11
C LYS A 18 -8.36 6.45 -2.22
N TYR A 19 -8.03 7.41 -1.34
CA TYR A 19 -6.73 8.09 -1.31
C TYR A 19 -5.76 7.54 -0.28
N ARG A 20 -6.18 6.51 0.50
CA ARG A 20 -5.31 5.91 1.53
C ARG A 20 -4.29 4.98 0.93
N ALA A 21 -3.12 4.95 1.55
CA ALA A 21 -2.09 3.96 1.27
C ALA A 21 -2.65 2.55 1.35
N ARG A 22 -2.14 1.68 0.50
CA ARG A 22 -2.56 0.29 0.41
C ARG A 22 -1.41 -0.63 0.08
N CYS A 23 -1.57 -1.90 0.34
CA CYS A 23 -0.61 -2.92 -0.03
C CYS A 23 -1.30 -4.17 -0.58
N LEU A 24 -0.54 -4.92 -1.34
CA LEU A 24 -0.88 -6.28 -1.70
C LEU A 24 -0.30 -7.20 -0.62
N LEU A 25 -1.18 -7.85 0.12
CA LEU A 25 -0.83 -8.88 1.09
C LEU A 25 -0.83 -10.24 0.41
N ILE A 26 0.29 -10.93 0.46
CA ILE A 26 0.44 -12.31 -0.01
C ILE A 26 0.47 -13.23 1.20
N THR A 27 -0.40 -14.23 1.25
CA THR A 27 -0.60 -15.07 2.42
C THR A 27 -1.10 -16.46 2.05
N THR A 28 -0.84 -17.44 2.90
CA THR A 28 -1.47 -18.78 2.85
C THR A 28 -2.75 -18.86 3.68
N GLU A 29 -3.03 -17.86 4.51
CA GLU A 29 -4.19 -17.80 5.41
C GLU A 29 -5.11 -16.66 5.04
N LYS A 30 -6.22 -16.95 4.32
CA LYS A 30 -7.16 -15.91 3.89
C LYS A 30 -7.74 -15.10 5.06
N ASP A 31 -8.13 -15.76 6.12
CA ASP A 31 -8.84 -15.19 7.28
C ASP A 31 -7.91 -15.12 8.52
N GLY A 32 -6.64 -14.81 8.34
CA GLY A 32 -5.66 -14.67 9.41
C GLY A 32 -5.92 -13.49 10.36
N GLU A 33 -5.19 -13.43 11.45
CA GLU A 33 -5.31 -12.38 12.46
C GLU A 33 -4.87 -11.01 11.92
N VAL A 34 -5.48 -9.94 12.44
CA VAL A 34 -5.10 -8.56 12.14
C VAL A 34 -3.68 -8.30 12.65
N THR A 35 -2.79 -7.93 11.75
CA THR A 35 -1.37 -7.69 12.06
C THR A 35 -0.98 -6.22 11.89
N GLN A 36 -1.76 -5.41 11.15
CA GLN A 36 -1.52 -3.99 11.06
C GLN A 36 -1.81 -3.32 12.41
N ASN A 37 -0.78 -2.80 13.05
CA ASN A 37 -0.94 -2.03 14.27
C ASN A 37 -0.97 -0.53 13.96
N ASN A 38 -1.64 0.24 14.83
CA ASN A 38 -1.81 1.68 14.65
C ASN A 38 -0.51 2.49 14.83
N ASP A 39 0.56 1.84 15.29
CA ASP A 39 1.88 2.47 15.48
C ASP A 39 2.81 2.24 14.29
N SER A 40 2.42 1.40 13.33
CA SER A 40 3.23 1.17 12.13
C SER A 40 3.27 2.41 11.23
N ARG A 41 4.45 2.73 10.74
CA ARG A 41 4.67 3.86 9.81
C ARG A 41 4.17 3.47 8.40
N ALA A 42 5.06 2.88 7.62
CA ALA A 42 4.77 2.43 6.25
C ALA A 42 4.79 0.89 6.15
N GLU A 43 4.64 0.21 7.26
CA GLU A 43 4.59 -1.25 7.28
C GLU A 43 3.19 -1.70 6.88
N GLY A 44 3.13 -2.56 5.88
CA GLY A 44 1.91 -3.23 5.50
C GLY A 44 1.55 -4.30 6.53
N GLY A 45 0.32 -4.74 6.47
CA GLY A 45 -0.17 -5.80 7.32
C GLY A 45 -1.64 -6.04 7.06
N ARG A 46 -2.15 -7.08 7.68
CA ARG A 46 -3.56 -7.45 7.59
C ARG A 46 -4.43 -6.51 8.40
N THR A 47 -5.41 -5.87 7.75
CA THR A 47 -6.34 -4.92 8.40
C THR A 47 -7.63 -5.58 8.88
N GLY A 48 -7.89 -6.81 8.46
CA GLY A 48 -9.16 -7.50 8.69
C GLY A 48 -10.29 -7.12 7.70
N ASN A 49 -10.01 -6.22 6.77
CA ASN A 49 -10.95 -5.79 5.72
C ASN A 49 -10.37 -6.02 4.31
N GLY A 50 -9.39 -6.91 4.20
CA GLY A 50 -8.70 -7.21 2.96
C GLY A 50 -9.65 -7.71 1.88
N LYS A 51 -9.54 -7.16 0.67
CA LYS A 51 -10.30 -7.60 -0.50
C LYS A 51 -9.51 -8.63 -1.27
N LEU A 52 -10.07 -9.83 -1.46
CA LEU A 52 -9.46 -10.85 -2.30
C LEU A 52 -9.37 -10.37 -3.76
N LEU A 53 -8.15 -10.31 -4.29
CA LEU A 53 -7.87 -10.01 -5.70
C LEU A 53 -7.64 -11.29 -6.49
N ALA A 54 -6.91 -12.24 -5.93
CA ALA A 54 -6.59 -13.51 -6.59
C ALA A 54 -6.32 -14.62 -5.58
N CYS A 55 -6.51 -15.87 -6.04
CA CYS A 55 -6.10 -17.08 -5.35
C CYS A 55 -5.29 -17.94 -6.33
N TYR A 56 -4.23 -18.56 -5.83
CA TYR A 56 -3.35 -19.40 -6.62
C TYR A 56 -3.16 -20.76 -5.96
N ASP A 57 -3.14 -21.79 -6.79
CA ASP A 57 -2.62 -23.11 -6.45
C ASP A 57 -1.11 -23.08 -6.75
N VAL A 58 -0.29 -23.14 -5.73
CA VAL A 58 1.17 -23.02 -5.81
C VAL A 58 1.81 -24.36 -5.44
N ILE A 59 2.65 -24.86 -6.32
CA ILE A 59 3.44 -26.06 -6.10
C ILE A 59 4.89 -25.64 -5.96
N LEU A 60 5.49 -26.02 -4.82
CA LEU A 60 6.91 -25.79 -4.54
C LEU A 60 7.67 -27.12 -4.76
N ASP A 61 8.92 -27.00 -5.15
CA ASP A 61 9.82 -28.14 -5.21
C ASP A 61 10.31 -28.57 -3.80
N LYS A 62 11.15 -29.61 -3.76
CA LYS A 62 11.70 -30.15 -2.50
C LYS A 62 12.57 -29.18 -1.72
N ASP A 63 13.06 -28.13 -2.36
CA ASP A 63 13.91 -27.09 -1.79
C ASP A 63 13.13 -25.79 -1.47
N GLY A 64 11.78 -25.83 -1.64
CA GLY A 64 10.87 -24.72 -1.34
C GLY A 64 10.78 -23.65 -2.43
N TYR A 65 11.33 -23.89 -3.62
CA TYR A 65 11.23 -22.96 -4.73
C TYR A 65 10.01 -23.23 -5.60
N LEU A 66 9.52 -22.20 -6.27
CA LEU A 66 8.37 -22.28 -7.14
C LEU A 66 8.61 -23.25 -8.30
N GLU A 67 7.89 -24.37 -8.31
CA GLU A 67 7.86 -25.32 -9.43
C GLU A 67 6.78 -24.93 -10.45
N SER A 68 5.56 -24.68 -9.98
CA SER A 68 4.47 -24.23 -10.82
C SER A 68 3.39 -23.49 -10.04
N TYR A 69 2.59 -22.70 -10.74
CA TYR A 69 1.42 -22.05 -10.17
C TYR A 69 0.27 -22.01 -11.17
N LYS A 70 -0.94 -21.89 -10.64
CA LYS A 70 -2.15 -21.69 -11.42
C LYS A 70 -3.12 -20.79 -10.65
N ARG A 71 -3.66 -19.78 -11.31
CA ARG A 71 -4.77 -19.00 -10.74
C ARG A 71 -6.02 -19.86 -10.69
N ILE A 72 -6.68 -19.90 -9.56
CA ILE A 72 -7.89 -20.68 -9.28
C ILE A 72 -8.94 -19.80 -8.59
N ASN A 73 -10.18 -20.28 -8.49
CA ASN A 73 -11.15 -19.66 -7.60
C ASN A 73 -10.83 -20.07 -6.15
N GLU A 74 -11.19 -19.23 -5.19
CA GLU A 74 -10.91 -19.50 -3.76
C GLU A 74 -11.51 -20.83 -3.26
N ASN A 75 -12.66 -21.23 -3.82
CA ASN A 75 -13.38 -22.45 -3.45
C ASN A 75 -12.93 -23.71 -4.23
N ASP A 76 -12.06 -23.55 -5.23
CA ASP A 76 -11.54 -24.69 -5.98
C ASP A 76 -10.57 -25.51 -5.11
N GLU A 77 -10.44 -26.78 -5.38
CA GLU A 77 -9.41 -27.63 -4.78
C GLU A 77 -8.04 -27.26 -5.36
N ALA A 78 -7.02 -27.19 -4.50
CA ALA A 78 -5.63 -27.01 -4.88
C ALA A 78 -4.88 -28.34 -4.80
N LYS A 79 -3.89 -28.52 -5.66
CA LYS A 79 -2.95 -29.66 -5.60
C LYS A 79 -1.78 -29.38 -4.67
N GLY A 80 -1.35 -28.13 -4.63
CA GLY A 80 -0.33 -27.63 -3.73
C GLY A 80 -0.92 -26.79 -2.61
N THR A 81 -0.27 -25.69 -2.27
CA THR A 81 -0.72 -24.74 -1.23
C THR A 81 -1.48 -23.59 -1.87
N LYS A 82 -2.63 -23.24 -1.28
CA LYS A 82 -3.34 -22.03 -1.70
C LYS A 82 -2.60 -20.80 -1.20
N TRP A 83 -2.36 -19.87 -2.11
CA TRP A 83 -1.87 -18.55 -1.81
C TRP A 83 -2.90 -17.51 -2.22
N TYR A 84 -3.15 -16.56 -1.34
CA TYR A 84 -4.12 -15.49 -1.54
C TYR A 84 -3.40 -14.16 -1.71
N ALA A 85 -3.89 -13.37 -2.64
CA ALA A 85 -3.48 -11.98 -2.83
C ALA A 85 -4.64 -11.08 -2.35
N LEU A 86 -4.44 -10.39 -1.25
CA LEU A 86 -5.43 -9.51 -0.64
C LEU A 86 -5.01 -8.05 -0.81
N LEU A 87 -5.94 -7.19 -1.22
CA LEU A 87 -5.75 -5.75 -1.16
C LEU A 87 -6.10 -5.27 0.24
N GLU A 88 -5.10 -4.77 0.96
CA GLU A 88 -5.25 -4.19 2.28
C GLU A 88 -5.16 -2.66 2.18
N ILE A 89 -6.11 -1.94 2.78
CA ILE A 89 -6.13 -0.49 2.82
C ILE A 89 -5.72 -0.05 4.22
N HIS A 90 -4.67 0.76 4.31
CA HIS A 90 -4.11 1.18 5.58
C HIS A 90 -5.12 2.00 6.40
N GLY A 91 -5.19 1.68 7.67
CA GLY A 91 -5.96 2.40 8.67
C GLY A 91 -5.22 3.64 9.19
N LYS A 92 -5.75 4.16 10.27
CA LYS A 92 -5.13 5.26 11.02
C LYS A 92 -3.90 4.76 11.77
N SER A 93 -2.92 5.64 11.97
CA SER A 93 -1.72 5.36 12.75
C SER A 93 -1.45 6.52 13.71
N SER A 94 -1.04 6.21 14.94
CA SER A 94 -0.60 7.20 15.92
C SER A 94 0.63 7.96 15.42
N TRP A 95 1.47 7.32 14.61
CA TRP A 95 2.61 7.98 13.95
C TRP A 95 2.17 9.14 13.04
N TYR A 96 1.00 9.04 12.41
CA TYR A 96 0.41 10.06 11.55
C TYR A 96 -0.69 10.87 12.27
N ASN A 97 -0.56 11.03 13.57
CA ASN A 97 -1.51 11.79 14.38
C ASN A 97 -2.95 11.27 14.26
N ASP A 98 -3.12 9.96 14.38
CA ASP A 98 -4.38 9.23 14.22
C ASP A 98 -5.06 9.39 12.84
N GLN A 99 -4.25 9.62 11.82
CA GLN A 99 -4.72 9.71 10.44
C GLN A 99 -4.16 8.57 9.61
N ALA A 100 -4.83 8.25 8.50
CA ALA A 100 -4.29 7.35 7.51
C ALA A 100 -3.29 8.08 6.60
N TYR A 101 -2.31 7.33 6.10
CA TYR A 101 -1.34 7.86 5.16
C TYR A 101 -1.87 7.85 3.72
N LEU A 102 -1.36 8.77 2.91
CA LEU A 102 -1.71 8.92 1.50
C LEU A 102 -1.16 7.78 0.64
N ASP A 103 -1.91 7.36 -0.37
CA ASP A 103 -1.38 6.54 -1.45
C ASP A 103 -0.46 7.37 -2.35
N THR A 104 0.83 7.36 -2.05
CA THR A 104 1.85 8.12 -2.80
C THR A 104 2.13 7.54 -4.19
N LEU A 105 1.63 6.35 -4.50
CA LEU A 105 1.69 5.75 -5.83
C LEU A 105 0.50 6.16 -6.71
N SER A 106 -0.54 6.74 -6.11
CA SER A 106 -1.73 7.23 -6.82
C SER A 106 -1.59 8.68 -7.25
N VAL A 107 -1.61 8.92 -8.55
CA VAL A 107 -1.58 10.28 -9.12
C VAL A 107 -2.77 11.13 -8.65
N GLU A 108 -3.95 10.53 -8.49
CA GLU A 108 -5.14 11.25 -7.99
C GLU A 108 -4.97 11.66 -6.53
N ALA A 109 -4.47 10.76 -5.68
CA ALA A 109 -4.24 11.04 -4.28
C ALA A 109 -3.18 12.15 -4.10
N VAL A 110 -2.07 12.08 -4.85
CA VAL A 110 -1.03 13.12 -4.82
C VAL A 110 -1.56 14.47 -5.33
N LYS A 111 -2.34 14.49 -6.40
CA LYS A 111 -2.99 15.74 -6.85
C LYS A 111 -3.90 16.33 -5.79
N LYS A 112 -4.69 15.50 -5.11
CA LYS A 112 -5.56 15.97 -4.01
C LYS A 112 -4.75 16.50 -2.84
N PHE A 113 -3.63 15.88 -2.52
CA PHE A 113 -2.70 16.37 -1.50
C PHE A 113 -2.13 17.75 -1.87
N VAL A 114 -1.68 17.93 -3.11
CA VAL A 114 -1.17 19.22 -3.60
C VAL A 114 -2.25 20.30 -3.52
N GLU A 115 -3.48 19.98 -3.90
CA GLU A 115 -4.62 20.91 -3.83
C GLU A 115 -4.88 21.41 -2.40
N VAL A 116 -4.91 20.50 -1.42
CA VAL A 116 -5.26 20.88 -0.04
C VAL A 116 -4.09 21.42 0.77
N THR A 117 -2.86 21.30 0.28
CA THR A 117 -1.64 21.76 0.95
C THR A 117 -0.94 22.87 0.16
N HIS A 118 -0.26 22.52 -0.91
CA HIS A 118 0.60 23.44 -1.68
C HIS A 118 -0.18 24.61 -2.30
N GLU A 119 -1.33 24.32 -2.91
CA GLU A 119 -2.15 25.38 -3.50
C GLU A 119 -2.72 26.32 -2.42
N LYS A 120 -3.02 25.80 -1.21
CA LYS A 120 -3.44 26.64 -0.08
C LYS A 120 -2.32 27.55 0.42
N TYR A 121 -1.08 27.06 0.48
CA TYR A 121 0.07 27.92 0.76
C TYR A 121 0.24 29.00 -0.30
N LYS A 122 0.15 28.61 -1.58
CA LYS A 122 0.24 29.54 -2.69
C LYS A 122 -0.85 30.63 -2.65
N GLU A 123 -2.09 30.26 -2.39
CA GLU A 123 -3.20 31.20 -2.23
C GLU A 123 -2.95 32.20 -1.09
N THR A 124 -2.35 31.75 0.01
CA THR A 124 -2.22 32.55 1.23
C THR A 124 -0.95 33.41 1.24
N VAL A 125 0.18 32.83 0.84
CA VAL A 125 1.51 33.45 0.96
C VAL A 125 2.31 33.40 -0.35
N GLY A 126 1.66 33.12 -1.47
CA GLY A 126 2.35 32.99 -2.77
C GLY A 126 3.16 34.21 -3.19
N ASN A 127 2.75 35.41 -2.78
CA ASN A 127 3.49 36.65 -3.02
C ASN A 127 4.83 36.73 -2.26
N GLU A 128 5.02 35.87 -1.27
CA GLU A 128 6.24 35.78 -0.46
C GLU A 128 7.18 34.65 -0.96
N PHE A 129 6.77 33.87 -1.98
CA PHE A 129 7.63 32.87 -2.57
C PHE A 129 8.83 33.55 -3.24
N ASP A 130 9.99 32.91 -3.18
CA ASP A 130 11.30 33.44 -3.59
C ASP A 130 11.79 34.68 -2.80
N LYS A 131 11.10 35.00 -1.69
CA LYS A 131 11.47 36.11 -0.77
C LYS A 131 11.57 35.58 0.65
N THR A 132 10.48 35.78 1.44
CA THR A 132 10.37 35.34 2.83
C THR A 132 10.19 33.84 2.94
N VAL A 133 9.55 33.22 1.93
CA VAL A 133 9.36 31.76 1.80
C VAL A 133 10.21 31.25 0.64
N PRO A 134 11.48 30.87 0.89
CA PRO A 134 12.40 30.52 -0.18
C PRO A 134 12.17 29.11 -0.76
N ALA A 135 11.56 28.21 0.01
CA ALA A 135 11.32 26.84 -0.41
C ALA A 135 10.23 26.16 0.43
N ILE A 136 9.70 25.05 -0.10
CA ILE A 136 8.91 24.08 0.64
C ILE A 136 9.75 22.81 0.72
N PHE A 137 9.94 22.30 1.92
CA PHE A 137 10.66 21.06 2.16
C PHE A 137 9.66 19.91 2.31
N THR A 138 9.92 18.80 1.65
CA THR A 138 9.19 17.54 1.82
C THR A 138 10.19 16.47 2.21
N ASP A 139 9.93 15.82 3.35
CA ASP A 139 10.80 14.80 3.90
C ASP A 139 10.26 13.41 3.60
N GLU A 140 11.06 12.58 2.96
CA GLU A 140 10.91 11.15 2.74
C GLU A 140 9.45 10.68 2.49
N PRO A 141 8.79 11.09 1.39
CA PRO A 141 7.48 10.55 1.06
C PRO A 141 7.57 9.03 0.95
N GLN A 142 6.64 8.34 1.60
CA GLN A 142 6.71 6.89 1.76
C GLN A 142 5.61 6.18 0.95
N PHE A 143 5.84 4.91 0.71
CA PHE A 143 4.86 3.92 0.30
C PHE A 143 5.05 2.68 1.17
N THR A 144 4.12 1.74 1.15
CA THR A 144 4.23 0.50 1.91
C THR A 144 5.56 -0.19 1.64
N ARG A 145 6.30 -0.52 2.68
CA ARG A 145 7.58 -1.23 2.56
C ARG A 145 7.35 -2.62 2.01
N LYS A 146 8.16 -3.01 1.04
CA LYS A 146 8.21 -4.38 0.55
C LYS A 146 8.75 -5.28 1.65
N GLN A 147 8.01 -6.33 1.97
CA GLN A 147 8.47 -7.45 2.78
C GLN A 147 8.91 -8.60 1.86
N VAL A 148 9.72 -9.49 2.40
CA VAL A 148 10.22 -10.68 1.70
C VAL A 148 10.23 -11.85 2.67
N PHE A 149 10.13 -13.05 2.15
CA PHE A 149 10.28 -14.27 2.95
C PHE A 149 11.72 -14.41 3.45
N ASP A 150 11.89 -14.88 4.66
CA ASP A 150 13.21 -15.13 5.27
C ASP A 150 13.91 -16.31 4.60
N ASN A 151 13.16 -17.29 4.14
CA ASN A 151 13.66 -18.47 3.44
C ASN A 151 12.59 -19.05 2.50
N SER A 152 12.96 -20.07 1.69
CA SER A 152 12.09 -20.67 0.68
C SER A 152 10.91 -21.49 1.22
N PHE A 153 10.91 -21.81 2.51
CA PHE A 153 9.82 -22.55 3.18
C PHE A 153 8.93 -21.64 4.04
N ASP A 154 9.22 -20.34 4.04
CA ASP A 154 8.45 -19.37 4.79
C ASP A 154 7.05 -19.19 4.18
N THR A 155 6.05 -19.12 5.04
CA THR A 155 4.64 -18.92 4.67
C THR A 155 4.01 -17.76 5.43
N GLU A 156 4.83 -16.93 6.10
CA GLU A 156 4.36 -15.75 6.78
C GLU A 156 3.74 -14.74 5.80
N ASP A 157 2.89 -13.87 6.32
CA ASP A 157 2.31 -12.79 5.54
C ASP A 157 3.40 -11.84 5.02
N VAL A 158 3.38 -11.52 3.74
CA VAL A 158 4.27 -10.50 3.18
C VAL A 158 3.47 -9.44 2.44
N CYS A 159 3.85 -8.18 2.63
CA CYS A 159 3.24 -7.05 1.97
C CYS A 159 4.12 -6.49 0.86
N MET A 160 3.47 -6.04 -0.22
CA MET A 160 4.10 -5.32 -1.31
C MET A 160 3.42 -3.98 -1.54
N PRO A 161 4.14 -2.94 -1.96
CA PRO A 161 3.54 -1.70 -2.41
C PRO A 161 2.48 -1.96 -3.47
N TRP A 162 1.34 -1.31 -3.36
CA TRP A 162 0.26 -1.45 -4.32
C TRP A 162 -0.52 -0.15 -4.50
N THR A 163 -1.09 0.03 -5.68
CA THR A 163 -2.10 1.06 -5.97
C THR A 163 -3.06 0.53 -7.03
N ASP A 164 -4.25 1.08 -7.13
CA ASP A 164 -5.30 0.56 -8.01
C ASP A 164 -4.93 0.54 -9.50
N SER A 165 -4.00 1.38 -9.93
CA SER A 165 -3.56 1.44 -11.32
C SER A 165 -2.48 0.42 -11.70
N VAL A 166 -1.97 -0.37 -10.77
CA VAL A 166 -0.84 -1.31 -11.02
C VAL A 166 -1.17 -2.32 -12.11
N GLU A 167 -2.33 -2.97 -12.04
CA GLU A 167 -2.72 -3.99 -13.02
C GLU A 167 -2.79 -3.41 -14.44
N GLU A 168 -3.46 -2.27 -14.61
CA GLU A 168 -3.58 -1.61 -15.90
C GLU A 168 -2.22 -1.19 -16.46
N LEU A 169 -1.39 -0.56 -15.62
CA LEU A 169 -0.06 -0.08 -16.02
C LEU A 169 0.87 -1.25 -16.36
N TYR A 170 0.82 -2.34 -15.59
CA TYR A 170 1.60 -3.54 -15.88
C TYR A 170 1.20 -4.16 -17.21
N LYS A 171 -0.10 -4.35 -17.43
CA LYS A 171 -0.63 -4.87 -18.69
C LYS A 171 -0.24 -4.01 -19.89
N LYS A 172 -0.31 -2.68 -19.73
CA LYS A 172 0.11 -1.73 -20.76
C LYS A 172 1.61 -1.81 -21.06
N ALA A 173 2.44 -1.99 -20.04
CA ALA A 173 3.90 -2.01 -20.18
C ALA A 173 4.43 -3.33 -20.73
N TYR A 174 3.84 -4.45 -20.32
CA TYR A 174 4.38 -5.80 -20.58
C TYR A 174 3.47 -6.69 -21.43
N GLY A 175 2.22 -6.28 -21.70
CA GLY A 175 1.26 -7.05 -22.51
C GLY A 175 0.73 -8.30 -21.80
N ALA A 176 0.95 -8.43 -20.50
CA ALA A 176 0.54 -9.57 -19.67
C ALA A 176 -0.24 -9.10 -18.44
N ASP A 177 -1.03 -9.98 -17.88
CA ASP A 177 -1.65 -9.75 -16.57
C ASP A 177 -0.62 -10.03 -15.46
N ILE A 178 -0.71 -9.30 -14.34
CA ILE A 178 0.16 -9.44 -13.17
C ILE A 178 -0.32 -10.61 -12.30
#